data_4bbfba46df0c4553931957ce30d675ef
#
_entry.id   4bbfba46df0c4553931957ce30d675ef
#
_cell.length_a   1.000
_cell.length_b   1.000
_cell.length_c   1.000
_cell.angle_alpha   90.00
_cell.angle_beta   90.00
_cell.angle_gamma   90.00
#
_symmetry.space_group_name_H-M   'P 1'
#
loop_
_entity.id
_entity.type
_entity.pdbx_description
1 polymer ?
#
loop_
_entity_poly.entity_id
_entity_poly.type
_entity_poly.pdbx_seq_one_letter_code
_entity_poly.pdbx_strand_id
1 'polypeptide(L)'
;DAGKIAGLEVERIVNEPTAAALAYGLDKKDGKTIAVYDLGGGTFDISILEIGDGVFEVKSTNGDTFLGGEDFDTRLLNYLAEEFQKENSIDLKTDKLALQRLKEAAEKAKIELSSTTQTEINLPFITADQSGPKHLNIKVTRAKLETLVDDLVEKTIKPCESALKDAGLSAGEIDEIVLVGGMTRMPKVIETVKNFFGKEPNKGVNPDEVVAMGAAIQAGILQGDVKDVLLLDVTPLSLGIETLGGVFTKLIDKNTTIPTKKSQVFSTADDNQTAVTIRVCQGEREMAADNKILGNFDLVGIPPAPRGVPQIEVAFDIDANGIVNVSAKDKGTGKEQQIKIQASGGLSEDEIDKMVKEAEANAETDKKKREAVDVKNQADTMIHSAEKNLKEFGDKVSEQERNAIENDIKSLKEASQTDDIENIKKGLEALTQSSMKLGEAMYKAQQQESAQSAGPDDSQNDGDTNDKKEKVVDAEFEEVKEDSKQA
;
A
#
# COMPACT_ATOMS: atom_id res chain seq x y z
N ASP A 1 5.00 -14.68 16.09
CA ASP A 1 5.41 -16.11 16.10
C ASP A 1 6.76 -16.32 16.77
N ALA A 2 7.80 -15.50 16.47
CA ALA A 2 9.14 -15.67 17.05
C ALA A 2 9.14 -15.66 18.58
N GLY A 3 8.44 -14.69 19.22
CA GLY A 3 8.30 -14.63 20.67
C GLY A 3 7.60 -15.86 21.25
N LYS A 4 6.53 -16.33 20.59
CA LYS A 4 5.81 -17.54 21.00
C LYS A 4 6.68 -18.80 20.85
N ILE A 5 7.47 -18.89 19.79
CA ILE A 5 8.45 -19.99 19.59
C ILE A 5 9.49 -19.99 20.69
N ALA A 6 9.92 -18.81 21.14
CA ALA A 6 10.84 -18.64 22.28
C ALA A 6 10.17 -18.85 23.64
N GLY A 7 8.87 -19.19 23.70
CA GLY A 7 8.12 -19.43 24.92
C GLY A 7 7.69 -18.16 25.67
N LEU A 8 7.69 -17.01 24.98
CA LEU A 8 7.28 -15.72 25.53
C LEU A 8 5.80 -15.43 25.20
N GLU A 9 5.12 -14.78 26.12
CA GLU A 9 3.82 -14.17 25.88
C GLU A 9 4.04 -12.78 25.25
N VAL A 10 3.46 -12.56 24.08
CA VAL A 10 3.62 -11.31 23.32
C VAL A 10 2.37 -10.46 23.52
N GLU A 11 2.50 -9.40 24.32
CA GLU A 11 1.39 -8.49 24.64
C GLU A 11 1.10 -7.53 23.47
N ARG A 12 2.15 -7.02 22.84
CA ARG A 12 2.02 -6.05 21.72
C ARG A 12 3.23 -6.10 20.79
N ILE A 13 2.98 -5.72 19.53
CA ILE A 13 4.02 -5.37 18.55
C ILE A 13 4.04 -3.84 18.44
N VAL A 14 5.23 -3.25 18.46
CA VAL A 14 5.44 -1.81 18.26
C VAL A 14 6.53 -1.63 17.21
N ASN A 15 6.33 -0.72 16.27
CA ASN A 15 7.33 -0.40 15.26
C ASN A 15 8.47 0.42 15.86
N GLU A 16 9.71 0.21 15.38
CA GLU A 16 10.91 0.85 15.90
C GLU A 16 10.85 2.38 15.90
N PRO A 17 10.46 3.07 14.80
CA PRO A 17 10.36 4.53 14.80
C PRO A 17 9.32 5.05 15.81
N THR A 18 8.27 4.30 16.01
CA THR A 18 7.20 4.64 16.96
C THR A 18 7.69 4.48 18.40
N ALA A 19 8.43 3.41 18.68
CA ALA A 19 9.08 3.22 19.97
C ALA A 19 10.10 4.34 20.25
N ALA A 20 10.92 4.69 19.26
CA ALA A 20 11.88 5.79 19.39
C ALA A 20 11.20 7.13 19.67
N ALA A 21 10.07 7.40 19.00
CA ALA A 21 9.26 8.60 19.25
C ALA A 21 8.71 8.64 20.68
N LEU A 22 8.24 7.50 21.22
CA LEU A 22 7.80 7.38 22.62
C LEU A 22 8.92 7.75 23.59
N ALA A 23 10.12 7.18 23.39
CA ALA A 23 11.25 7.46 24.26
C ALA A 23 11.71 8.92 24.20
N TYR A 24 11.62 9.52 23.02
CA TYR A 24 11.99 10.94 22.80
C TYR A 24 10.94 11.89 23.37
N GLY A 25 9.66 11.62 23.13
CA GLY A 25 8.56 12.57 23.30
C GLY A 25 7.78 12.44 24.61
N LEU A 26 8.09 11.46 25.47
CA LEU A 26 7.30 11.16 26.67
C LEU A 26 7.09 12.39 27.60
N ASP A 27 8.09 13.26 27.67
CA ASP A 27 8.07 14.48 28.49
C ASP A 27 7.68 15.76 27.72
N LYS A 28 7.41 15.66 26.41
CA LYS A 28 7.06 16.79 25.55
C LYS A 28 5.56 17.07 25.63
N LYS A 29 5.21 18.29 26.00
CA LYS A 29 3.81 18.74 26.11
C LYS A 29 3.38 19.63 24.95
N ASP A 30 4.33 20.28 24.30
CA ASP A 30 4.04 21.17 23.17
C ASP A 30 3.96 20.33 21.89
N GLY A 31 2.95 20.58 21.07
CA GLY A 31 2.80 19.92 19.77
C GLY A 31 4.06 20.12 18.90
N LYS A 32 4.63 19.02 18.45
CA LYS A 32 5.82 19.02 17.58
C LYS A 32 5.66 18.02 16.45
N THR A 33 6.14 18.41 15.29
CA THR A 33 6.32 17.52 14.16
C THR A 33 7.77 17.05 14.12
N ILE A 34 7.98 15.75 14.24
CA ILE A 34 9.33 15.16 14.25
C ILE A 34 9.55 14.23 13.07
N ALA A 35 10.80 14.13 12.63
CA ALA A 35 11.26 13.08 11.73
C ALA A 35 12.12 12.10 12.52
N VAL A 36 11.75 10.82 12.51
CA VAL A 36 12.57 9.72 13.03
C VAL A 36 13.30 9.11 11.84
N TYR A 37 14.62 9.32 11.82
CA TYR A 37 15.53 8.83 10.77
C TYR A 37 16.30 7.65 11.35
N ASP A 38 15.93 6.45 10.94
CA ASP A 38 16.52 5.21 11.44
C ASP A 38 17.36 4.54 10.36
N LEU A 39 18.68 4.51 10.56
CA LEU A 39 19.63 3.79 9.71
C LEU A 39 20.36 2.75 10.54
N GLY A 40 19.90 1.52 10.44
CA GLY A 40 20.39 0.38 11.18
C GLY A 40 21.45 -0.43 10.45
N GLY A 41 21.54 -1.72 10.80
CA GLY A 41 22.51 -2.66 10.21
C GLY A 41 22.11 -3.13 8.81
N GLY A 42 20.79 -3.23 8.52
CA GLY A 42 20.27 -3.77 7.27
C GLY A 42 19.21 -2.91 6.59
N THR A 43 18.56 -2.00 7.34
CA THR A 43 17.42 -1.20 6.85
C THR A 43 17.62 0.28 7.11
N PHE A 44 16.95 1.08 6.29
CA PHE A 44 16.75 2.50 6.47
C PHE A 44 15.27 2.82 6.55
N ASP A 45 14.81 3.48 7.61
CA ASP A 45 13.44 3.90 7.81
C ASP A 45 13.36 5.38 8.13
N ILE A 46 12.36 6.05 7.57
CA ILE A 46 12.00 7.43 7.89
C ILE A 46 10.52 7.51 8.23
N SER A 47 10.19 8.05 9.39
CA SER A 47 8.81 8.27 9.80
C SER A 47 8.61 9.73 10.23
N ILE A 48 7.50 10.30 9.77
CA ILE A 48 7.05 11.63 10.17
C ILE A 48 5.93 11.47 11.18
N LEU A 49 6.09 12.06 12.36
CA LEU A 49 5.13 11.95 13.45
C LEU A 49 4.76 13.33 14.00
N GLU A 50 3.53 13.45 14.47
CA GLU A 50 3.08 14.54 15.33
C GLU A 50 3.03 14.05 16.78
N ILE A 51 3.61 14.82 17.70
CA ILE A 51 3.62 14.54 19.13
C ILE A 51 2.99 15.72 19.85
N GLY A 52 1.98 15.49 20.65
CA GLY A 52 1.35 16.54 21.45
C GLY A 52 0.37 15.98 22.47
N ASP A 53 0.34 16.54 23.68
CA ASP A 53 -0.60 16.17 24.76
C ASP A 53 -0.69 14.65 25.03
N GLY A 54 0.43 13.94 24.95
CA GLY A 54 0.48 12.49 25.14
C GLY A 54 0.04 11.66 23.91
N VAL A 55 -0.31 12.30 22.80
CA VAL A 55 -0.67 11.62 21.55
C VAL A 55 0.56 11.57 20.65
N PHE A 56 0.87 10.38 20.14
CA PHE A 56 1.92 10.09 19.16
C PHE A 56 1.27 9.55 17.91
N GLU A 57 1.17 10.37 16.87
CA GLU A 57 0.52 10.02 15.62
C GLU A 57 1.52 9.95 14.48
N VAL A 58 1.66 8.77 13.87
CA VAL A 58 2.43 8.61 12.63
C VAL A 58 1.62 9.20 11.48
N LYS A 59 2.19 10.15 10.74
CA LYS A 59 1.58 10.76 9.55
C LYS A 59 1.96 10.01 8.28
N SER A 60 3.20 9.59 8.18
CA SER A 60 3.72 8.83 7.06
C SER A 60 4.97 8.06 7.46
N THR A 61 5.23 6.98 6.74
CA THR A 61 6.47 6.21 6.83
C THR A 61 6.94 5.82 5.43
N ASN A 62 8.27 5.73 5.25
CA ASN A 62 8.92 5.26 4.03
C ASN A 62 10.31 4.74 4.39
N GLY A 63 10.99 3.98 3.51
CA GLY A 63 12.29 3.42 3.82
C GLY A 63 12.98 2.73 2.67
N ASP A 64 14.07 2.02 2.98
CA ASP A 64 14.80 1.12 2.09
C ASP A 64 15.35 -0.05 2.92
N THR A 65 14.84 -1.24 2.71
CA THR A 65 15.14 -2.45 3.50
C THR A 65 16.41 -3.16 3.14
N PHE A 66 17.08 -2.73 2.08
CA PHE A 66 18.42 -3.21 1.74
C PHE A 66 19.44 -2.05 1.77
N LEU A 67 19.24 -1.13 2.67
CA LEU A 67 20.15 -0.03 2.89
C LEU A 67 20.53 0.05 4.37
N GLY A 68 21.62 -0.56 4.74
CA GLY A 68 22.09 -0.56 6.12
C GLY A 68 23.59 -0.74 6.25
N GLY A 69 24.06 -0.83 7.47
CA GLY A 69 25.48 -0.93 7.82
C GLY A 69 26.23 -2.05 7.09
N GLU A 70 25.55 -3.16 6.77
CA GLU A 70 26.16 -4.27 6.01
C GLU A 70 26.55 -3.88 4.58
N ASP A 71 25.81 -2.97 3.94
CA ASP A 71 26.15 -2.47 2.60
C ASP A 71 27.42 -1.62 2.68
N PHE A 72 27.53 -0.79 3.72
CA PHE A 72 28.73 0.01 3.98
C PHE A 72 29.94 -0.87 4.26
N ASP A 73 29.77 -1.94 5.05
CA ASP A 73 30.82 -2.93 5.32
C ASP A 73 31.25 -3.62 4.04
N THR A 74 30.30 -3.98 3.19
CA THR A 74 30.56 -4.63 1.90
C THR A 74 31.35 -3.73 0.96
N ARG A 75 31.08 -2.41 0.92
CA ARG A 75 31.88 -1.45 0.14
C ARG A 75 33.33 -1.41 0.62
N LEU A 76 33.53 -1.32 1.95
CA LEU A 76 34.87 -1.31 2.52
C LEU A 76 35.60 -2.66 2.32
N LEU A 77 34.93 -3.79 2.54
CA LEU A 77 35.44 -5.11 2.30
C LEU A 77 35.94 -5.28 0.86
N ASN A 78 35.12 -4.88 -0.12
CA ASN A 78 35.50 -4.95 -1.52
C ASN A 78 36.74 -4.11 -1.82
N TYR A 79 36.81 -2.90 -1.29
CA TYR A 79 38.01 -2.06 -1.41
C TYR A 79 39.24 -2.72 -0.84
N LEU A 80 39.17 -3.30 0.36
CA LEU A 80 40.31 -4.01 0.98
C LEU A 80 40.76 -5.22 0.17
N ALA A 81 39.80 -6.02 -0.34
CA ALA A 81 40.09 -7.17 -1.17
C ALA A 81 40.76 -6.78 -2.50
N GLU A 82 40.29 -5.69 -3.13
CA GLU A 82 40.87 -5.18 -4.38
C GLU A 82 42.30 -4.66 -4.17
N GLU A 83 42.55 -3.90 -3.10
CA GLU A 83 43.92 -3.41 -2.79
C GLU A 83 44.87 -4.60 -2.54
N PHE A 84 44.43 -5.61 -1.77
CA PHE A 84 45.23 -6.80 -1.54
C PHE A 84 45.50 -7.57 -2.85
N GLN A 85 44.51 -7.70 -3.73
CA GLN A 85 44.61 -8.36 -5.01
C GLN A 85 45.60 -7.65 -5.94
N LYS A 86 45.65 -6.32 -5.94
CA LYS A 86 46.62 -5.52 -6.71
C LYS A 86 48.06 -5.81 -6.29
N GLU A 87 48.29 -5.99 -4.99
CA GLU A 87 49.66 -6.23 -4.47
C GLU A 87 50.08 -7.70 -4.56
N ASN A 88 49.14 -8.63 -4.31
CA ASN A 88 49.48 -10.05 -4.13
C ASN A 88 48.97 -10.94 -5.27
N SER A 89 48.16 -10.42 -6.19
CA SER A 89 47.48 -11.19 -7.26
C SER A 89 46.62 -12.34 -6.76
N ILE A 90 46.08 -12.24 -5.53
CA ILE A 90 45.25 -13.23 -4.88
C ILE A 90 43.90 -12.57 -4.54
N ASP A 91 42.79 -13.21 -4.94
CA ASP A 91 41.46 -12.77 -4.58
C ASP A 91 41.01 -13.42 -3.24
N LEU A 92 41.02 -12.63 -2.17
CA LEU A 92 40.61 -13.05 -0.84
C LEU A 92 39.13 -13.45 -0.74
N LYS A 93 38.30 -13.04 -1.69
CA LYS A 93 36.85 -13.36 -1.67
C LYS A 93 36.56 -14.83 -1.99
N THR A 94 37.53 -15.53 -2.56
CA THR A 94 37.43 -16.97 -2.85
C THR A 94 37.73 -17.87 -1.64
N ASP A 95 38.39 -17.34 -0.61
CA ASP A 95 38.65 -18.01 0.66
C ASP A 95 37.66 -17.59 1.73
N LYS A 96 36.80 -18.52 2.17
CA LYS A 96 35.75 -18.24 3.17
C LYS A 96 36.29 -17.73 4.51
N LEU A 97 37.46 -18.20 4.95
CA LEU A 97 38.07 -17.75 6.22
C LEU A 97 38.64 -16.34 6.08
N ALA A 98 39.31 -16.07 4.95
CA ALA A 98 39.81 -14.72 4.66
C ALA A 98 38.65 -13.74 4.52
N LEU A 99 37.57 -14.11 3.81
CA LEU A 99 36.39 -13.30 3.62
C LEU A 99 35.73 -12.93 4.95
N GLN A 100 35.56 -13.90 5.88
CA GLN A 100 34.98 -13.66 7.19
C GLN A 100 35.85 -12.67 8.01
N ARG A 101 37.15 -12.85 8.00
CA ARG A 101 38.09 -11.94 8.68
C ARG A 101 38.08 -10.54 8.07
N LEU A 102 37.93 -10.43 6.74
CA LEU A 102 37.75 -9.14 6.07
C LEU A 102 36.46 -8.45 6.47
N LYS A 103 35.33 -9.21 6.56
CA LYS A 103 34.04 -8.67 6.99
C LYS A 103 34.11 -8.07 8.38
N GLU A 104 34.65 -8.81 9.34
CA GLU A 104 34.82 -8.37 10.73
C GLU A 104 35.76 -7.14 10.81
N ALA A 105 36.84 -7.12 10.05
CA ALA A 105 37.76 -6.00 10.03
C ALA A 105 37.18 -4.74 9.36
N ALA A 106 36.37 -4.92 8.30
CA ALA A 106 35.69 -3.81 7.64
C ALA A 106 34.65 -3.16 8.57
N GLU A 107 33.82 -3.95 9.24
CA GLU A 107 32.85 -3.45 10.23
C GLU A 107 33.54 -2.70 11.38
N LYS A 108 34.58 -3.29 11.96
CA LYS A 108 35.38 -2.64 13.02
C LYS A 108 35.97 -1.32 12.54
N ALA A 109 36.55 -1.29 11.35
CA ALA A 109 37.14 -0.06 10.79
C ALA A 109 36.09 1.00 10.51
N LYS A 110 34.89 0.63 9.99
CA LYS A 110 33.77 1.55 9.84
C LYS A 110 33.37 2.20 11.15
N ILE A 111 33.24 1.41 12.22
CA ILE A 111 32.89 1.89 13.56
C ILE A 111 33.98 2.87 14.08
N GLU A 112 35.25 2.49 13.97
CA GLU A 112 36.39 3.34 14.41
C GLU A 112 36.42 4.66 13.62
N LEU A 113 36.20 4.64 12.31
CA LEU A 113 36.18 5.82 11.45
C LEU A 113 35.01 6.78 11.72
N SER A 114 34.01 6.39 12.48
CA SER A 114 32.98 7.30 12.97
C SER A 114 33.52 8.28 14.02
N SER A 115 34.55 7.88 14.78
CA SER A 115 35.16 8.70 15.82
C SER A 115 36.57 9.21 15.45
N THR A 116 37.34 8.43 14.67
CA THR A 116 38.71 8.79 14.26
C THR A 116 38.74 9.20 12.78
N THR A 117 39.80 9.94 12.39
CA THR A 117 40.00 10.36 10.99
C THR A 117 40.70 9.31 10.14
N GLN A 118 41.34 8.32 10.76
CA GLN A 118 42.01 7.20 10.10
C GLN A 118 42.09 5.98 11.02
N THR A 119 42.15 4.81 10.45
CA THR A 119 42.41 3.53 11.15
C THR A 119 43.34 2.66 10.33
N GLU A 120 43.99 1.69 10.99
CA GLU A 120 44.88 0.69 10.38
C GLU A 120 44.25 -0.70 10.49
N ILE A 121 44.00 -1.34 9.35
CA ILE A 121 43.46 -2.70 9.26
C ILE A 121 44.66 -3.63 9.08
N ASN A 122 44.96 -4.41 10.11
CA ASN A 122 46.07 -5.35 10.13
C ASN A 122 45.52 -6.80 10.32
N LEU A 123 45.62 -7.60 9.28
CA LEU A 123 45.19 -9.01 9.28
C LEU A 123 46.41 -9.91 8.93
N PRO A 124 47.20 -10.29 9.95
CA PRO A 124 48.34 -11.18 9.74
C PRO A 124 47.86 -12.58 9.30
N PHE A 125 48.62 -13.22 8.44
CA PHE A 125 48.33 -14.58 7.94
C PHE A 125 46.90 -14.70 7.36
N ILE A 126 46.53 -13.72 6.51
CA ILE A 126 45.18 -13.70 5.90
C ILE A 126 44.99 -14.83 4.89
N THR A 127 46.08 -15.17 4.16
CA THR A 127 46.15 -16.28 3.23
C THR A 127 47.61 -16.71 3.04
N ALA A 128 47.87 -17.68 2.18
CA ALA A 128 49.20 -18.12 1.81
C ALA A 128 49.24 -18.57 0.33
N ASP A 129 50.39 -18.40 -0.31
CA ASP A 129 50.71 -18.96 -1.63
C ASP A 129 52.01 -19.75 -1.60
N GLN A 130 52.56 -20.11 -2.78
CA GLN A 130 53.83 -20.85 -2.89
C GLN A 130 55.03 -20.06 -2.31
N SER A 131 54.94 -18.75 -2.22
CA SER A 131 55.98 -17.89 -1.64
C SER A 131 55.89 -17.76 -0.12
N GLY A 132 54.84 -18.30 0.52
CA GLY A 132 54.64 -18.28 1.95
C GLY A 132 53.36 -17.51 2.38
N PRO A 133 53.26 -17.21 3.68
CA PRO A 133 52.11 -16.49 4.25
C PRO A 133 52.07 -15.05 3.74
N LYS A 134 50.81 -14.56 3.55
CA LYS A 134 50.51 -13.20 3.14
C LYS A 134 49.75 -12.48 4.26
N HIS A 135 50.00 -11.17 4.39
CA HIS A 135 49.42 -10.31 5.41
C HIS A 135 48.74 -9.15 4.72
N LEU A 136 47.60 -8.71 5.26
CA LEU A 136 46.95 -7.46 4.83
C LEU A 136 47.27 -6.40 5.88
N ASN A 137 47.86 -5.28 5.45
CA ASN A 137 48.04 -4.10 6.28
C ASN A 137 47.72 -2.86 5.45
N ILE A 138 46.53 -2.28 5.70
CA ILE A 138 46.04 -1.13 4.93
C ILE A 138 45.58 -0.04 5.90
N LYS A 139 46.01 1.20 5.65
CA LYS A 139 45.49 2.39 6.32
C LYS A 139 44.31 2.95 5.55
N VAL A 140 43.20 3.15 6.24
CA VAL A 140 41.98 3.73 5.67
C VAL A 140 41.65 5.02 6.38
N THR A 141 41.36 6.05 5.61
CA THR A 141 40.89 7.33 6.16
C THR A 141 39.39 7.43 6.13
N ARG A 142 38.78 8.24 7.02
CA ARG A 142 37.35 8.55 6.99
C ARG A 142 36.92 9.07 5.62
N ALA A 143 37.66 10.01 5.03
CA ALA A 143 37.38 10.56 3.72
C ALA A 143 37.32 9.48 2.63
N LYS A 144 38.21 8.45 2.73
CA LYS A 144 38.14 7.30 1.78
C LYS A 144 36.87 6.48 1.97
N LEU A 145 36.53 6.17 3.22
CA LEU A 145 35.28 5.46 3.52
C LEU A 145 34.05 6.25 3.00
N GLU A 146 33.96 7.53 3.32
CA GLU A 146 32.89 8.41 2.87
C GLU A 146 32.76 8.44 1.35
N THR A 147 33.86 8.46 0.62
CA THR A 147 33.85 8.37 -0.86
C THR A 147 33.32 7.02 -1.35
N LEU A 148 33.62 5.91 -0.66
CA LEU A 148 33.16 4.57 -1.04
C LEU A 148 31.67 4.36 -0.85
N VAL A 149 31.04 5.12 0.06
CA VAL A 149 29.65 4.92 0.51
C VAL A 149 28.75 6.13 0.24
N ASP A 150 29.23 7.12 -0.49
CA ASP A 150 28.50 8.37 -0.76
C ASP A 150 27.14 8.10 -1.40
N ASP A 151 27.10 7.20 -2.40
CA ASP A 151 25.89 6.78 -3.08
C ASP A 151 24.89 6.06 -2.15
N LEU A 152 25.36 5.36 -1.12
CA LEU A 152 24.49 4.71 -0.14
C LEU A 152 23.83 5.74 0.78
N VAL A 153 24.57 6.76 1.20
CA VAL A 153 24.01 7.85 2.01
C VAL A 153 23.00 8.67 1.20
N GLU A 154 23.30 8.98 -0.06
CA GLU A 154 22.39 9.71 -0.94
C GLU A 154 21.06 8.96 -1.18
N LYS A 155 21.08 7.63 -1.19
CA LYS A 155 19.84 6.83 -1.34
C LYS A 155 18.82 7.07 -0.23
N THR A 156 19.23 7.52 0.97
CA THR A 156 18.30 7.81 2.06
C THR A 156 17.44 9.05 1.82
N ILE A 157 17.84 9.92 0.90
CA ILE A 157 17.18 11.21 0.67
C ILE A 157 15.82 11.02 -0.02
N LYS A 158 15.75 10.15 -1.03
CA LYS A 158 14.48 9.93 -1.76
C LYS A 158 13.35 9.41 -0.88
N PRO A 159 13.54 8.42 0.00
CA PRO A 159 12.53 8.04 1.00
C PRO A 159 12.12 9.21 1.92
N CYS A 160 13.08 10.05 2.34
CA CYS A 160 12.76 11.24 3.15
C CYS A 160 11.83 12.22 2.39
N GLU A 161 12.11 12.48 1.12
CA GLU A 161 11.26 13.32 0.26
C GLU A 161 9.85 12.72 0.11
N SER A 162 9.77 11.39 -0.10
CA SER A 162 8.51 10.69 -0.23
C SER A 162 7.68 10.74 1.06
N ALA A 163 8.30 10.51 2.22
CA ALA A 163 7.61 10.58 3.51
C ALA A 163 7.08 12.00 3.80
N LEU A 164 7.89 13.04 3.54
CA LEU A 164 7.43 14.43 3.67
C LEU A 164 6.26 14.75 2.75
N LYS A 165 6.33 14.34 1.49
CA LYS A 165 5.24 14.53 0.52
C LYS A 165 3.95 13.84 0.98
N ASP A 166 4.04 12.60 1.45
CA ASP A 166 2.89 11.83 1.93
C ASP A 166 2.29 12.44 3.21
N ALA A 167 3.11 13.02 4.07
CA ALA A 167 2.66 13.79 5.24
C ALA A 167 2.10 15.18 4.87
N GLY A 168 2.27 15.65 3.64
CA GLY A 168 1.87 16.99 3.20
C GLY A 168 2.75 18.10 3.77
N LEU A 169 4.00 17.80 4.10
CA LEU A 169 4.93 18.70 4.78
C LEU A 169 6.19 18.96 3.95
N SER A 170 6.84 20.07 4.22
CA SER A 170 8.20 20.37 3.75
C SER A 170 9.24 20.07 4.83
N ALA A 171 10.51 19.90 4.43
CA ALA A 171 11.61 19.66 5.38
C ALA A 171 11.74 20.76 6.45
N GLY A 172 11.41 22.01 6.09
CA GLY A 172 11.47 23.15 7.01
C GLY A 172 10.41 23.14 8.12
N GLU A 173 9.30 22.42 7.92
CA GLU A 173 8.20 22.28 8.88
C GLU A 173 8.44 21.20 9.93
N ILE A 174 9.49 20.38 9.76
CA ILE A 174 9.92 19.42 10.77
C ILE A 174 10.60 20.19 11.92
N ASP A 175 10.08 20.05 13.12
CA ASP A 175 10.63 20.75 14.30
C ASP A 175 11.92 20.13 14.77
N GLU A 176 11.98 18.80 14.86
CA GLU A 176 13.15 18.07 15.32
C GLU A 176 13.37 16.78 14.55
N ILE A 177 14.64 16.37 14.44
CA ILE A 177 15.04 15.11 13.81
C ILE A 177 15.65 14.22 14.89
N VAL A 178 15.09 13.02 15.05
CA VAL A 178 15.56 11.99 15.97
C VAL A 178 16.34 10.95 15.16
N LEU A 179 17.60 10.76 15.50
CA LEU A 179 18.45 9.76 14.86
C LEU A 179 18.39 8.44 15.62
N VAL A 180 18.17 7.36 14.89
CA VAL A 180 18.05 6.00 15.38
C VAL A 180 18.94 5.08 14.54
N GLY A 181 19.43 4.00 15.14
CA GLY A 181 20.31 3.02 14.49
C GLY A 181 21.78 3.41 14.52
N GLY A 182 22.64 2.43 14.64
CA GLY A 182 24.09 2.62 14.81
C GLY A 182 24.79 3.36 13.68
N MET A 183 24.27 3.25 12.44
CA MET A 183 24.84 3.95 11.28
C MET A 183 24.65 5.46 11.32
N THR A 184 23.68 5.96 12.05
CA THR A 184 23.49 7.42 12.24
C THR A 184 24.62 8.08 13.07
N ARG A 185 25.54 7.29 13.63
CA ARG A 185 26.76 7.81 14.25
C ARG A 185 27.82 8.24 13.23
N MET A 186 27.69 7.84 11.97
CA MET A 186 28.63 8.22 10.92
C MET A 186 28.51 9.72 10.61
N PRO A 187 29.65 10.48 10.64
CA PRO A 187 29.61 11.92 10.41
C PRO A 187 28.96 12.34 9.09
N LYS A 188 29.20 11.60 8.00
CA LYS A 188 28.62 11.87 6.69
C LYS A 188 27.09 11.75 6.73
N VAL A 189 26.52 10.77 7.44
CA VAL A 189 25.07 10.62 7.61
C VAL A 189 24.50 11.82 8.36
N ILE A 190 25.12 12.21 9.49
CA ILE A 190 24.69 13.38 10.29
C ILE A 190 24.70 14.66 9.43
N GLU A 191 25.76 14.86 8.65
CA GLU A 191 25.89 16.01 7.76
C GLU A 191 24.80 16.02 6.66
N THR A 192 24.55 14.88 6.04
CA THR A 192 23.53 14.74 4.99
C THR A 192 22.14 15.04 5.56
N VAL A 193 21.77 14.46 6.70
CA VAL A 193 20.49 14.73 7.38
C VAL A 193 20.36 16.21 7.74
N LYS A 194 21.41 16.81 8.32
CA LYS A 194 21.42 18.23 8.64
C LYS A 194 21.20 19.11 7.40
N ASN A 195 21.87 18.80 6.30
CA ASN A 195 21.76 19.56 5.06
C ASN A 195 20.36 19.42 4.45
N PHE A 196 19.77 18.22 4.48
CA PHE A 196 18.45 17.95 3.94
C PHE A 196 17.33 18.67 4.71
N PHE A 197 17.32 18.55 6.05
CA PHE A 197 16.29 19.19 6.88
C PHE A 197 16.62 20.64 7.27
N GLY A 198 17.83 21.11 7.02
CA GLY A 198 18.27 22.45 7.39
C GLY A 198 18.43 22.68 8.90
N LYS A 199 18.43 21.62 9.70
CA LYS A 199 18.50 21.66 11.18
C LYS A 199 19.46 20.60 11.72
N GLU A 200 20.07 20.88 12.88
CA GLU A 200 20.88 19.87 13.59
C GLU A 200 19.95 18.75 14.12
N PRO A 201 20.31 17.49 13.89
CA PRO A 201 19.60 16.37 14.53
C PRO A 201 19.71 16.45 16.07
N ASN A 202 18.68 15.95 16.74
CA ASN A 202 18.63 15.87 18.19
C ASN A 202 19.72 14.91 18.72
N LYS A 203 20.42 15.33 19.78
CA LYS A 203 21.51 14.58 20.42
C LYS A 203 21.13 14.06 21.82
N GLY A 204 19.86 14.24 22.21
CA GLY A 204 19.39 13.91 23.56
C GLY A 204 19.06 12.42 23.77
N VAL A 205 19.00 11.62 22.70
CA VAL A 205 18.76 10.17 22.78
C VAL A 205 19.96 9.38 22.27
N ASN A 206 20.15 8.20 22.84
CA ASN A 206 21.16 7.27 22.34
C ASN A 206 20.53 6.45 21.19
N PRO A 207 21.05 6.57 19.95
CA PRO A 207 20.46 5.90 18.79
C PRO A 207 20.48 4.36 18.87
N ASP A 208 21.31 3.75 19.71
CA ASP A 208 21.38 2.30 19.89
C ASP A 208 20.39 1.78 20.94
N GLU A 209 19.88 2.65 21.83
CA GLU A 209 19.06 2.26 23.00
C GLU A 209 17.63 2.81 22.93
N VAL A 210 17.38 3.83 22.12
CA VAL A 210 16.12 4.58 22.12
C VAL A 210 14.90 3.70 21.80
N VAL A 211 15.03 2.72 20.91
CA VAL A 211 13.98 1.76 20.57
C VAL A 211 13.65 0.88 21.77
N ALA A 212 14.66 0.34 22.44
CA ALA A 212 14.48 -0.49 23.65
C ALA A 212 13.83 0.31 24.79
N MET A 213 14.22 1.58 24.95
CA MET A 213 13.59 2.49 25.92
C MET A 213 12.12 2.72 25.60
N GLY A 214 11.79 2.97 24.32
CA GLY A 214 10.41 3.13 23.86
C GLY A 214 9.56 1.87 24.04
N ALA A 215 10.13 0.70 23.77
CA ALA A 215 9.48 -0.58 24.04
C ALA A 215 9.20 -0.79 25.53
N ALA A 216 10.12 -0.40 26.41
CA ALA A 216 9.91 -0.44 27.87
C ALA A 216 8.81 0.53 28.32
N ILE A 217 8.75 1.74 27.75
CA ILE A 217 7.66 2.70 27.99
C ILE A 217 6.32 2.12 27.53
N GLN A 218 6.26 1.50 26.35
CA GLN A 218 5.05 0.84 25.86
C GLN A 218 4.57 -0.28 26.79
N ALA A 219 5.52 -1.05 27.37
CA ALA A 219 5.18 -2.06 28.38
C ALA A 219 4.58 -1.39 29.64
N GLY A 220 5.13 -0.27 30.10
CA GLY A 220 4.59 0.51 31.21
C GLY A 220 3.19 1.07 30.93
N ILE A 221 2.90 1.45 29.67
CA ILE A 221 1.55 1.87 29.24
C ILE A 221 0.58 0.69 29.35
N LEU A 222 0.94 -0.50 28.87
CA LEU A 222 0.11 -1.70 28.91
C LEU A 222 -0.16 -2.17 30.36
N GLN A 223 0.79 -1.99 31.28
CA GLN A 223 0.65 -2.29 32.68
C GLN A 223 -0.11 -1.21 33.48
N GLY A 224 -0.34 -0.04 32.89
CA GLY A 224 -1.01 1.09 33.51
C GLY A 224 -0.11 1.97 34.41
N ASP A 225 1.20 1.76 34.41
CA ASP A 225 2.19 2.56 35.11
C ASP A 225 2.40 3.92 34.45
N VAL A 226 2.33 3.96 33.12
CA VAL A 226 2.34 5.16 32.29
C VAL A 226 0.93 5.43 31.79
N LYS A 227 0.40 6.62 32.08
CA LYS A 227 -0.99 7.01 31.74
C LYS A 227 -0.97 8.17 30.73
N ASP A 228 -2.13 8.37 30.11
CA ASP A 228 -2.39 9.50 29.21
C ASP A 228 -1.45 9.53 27.98
N VAL A 229 -1.09 8.34 27.46
CA VAL A 229 -0.30 8.18 26.24
C VAL A 229 -1.10 7.34 25.24
N LEU A 230 -1.27 7.88 24.04
CA LEU A 230 -1.93 7.21 22.90
C LEU A 230 -0.96 7.15 21.74
N LEU A 231 -0.75 5.93 21.23
CA LEU A 231 0.09 5.64 20.10
C LEU A 231 -0.76 5.23 18.90
N LEU A 232 -0.66 5.98 17.82
CA LEU A 232 -1.35 5.72 16.55
C LEU A 232 -0.31 5.49 15.46
N ASP A 233 -0.34 4.30 14.88
CA ASP A 233 0.53 3.90 13.78
C ASP A 233 -0.24 3.89 12.45
N VAL A 234 0.43 3.64 11.32
CA VAL A 234 -0.18 3.65 9.99
C VAL A 234 0.16 2.40 9.18
N THR A 235 -0.67 2.11 8.17
CA THR A 235 -0.36 1.08 7.18
C THR A 235 0.70 1.58 6.20
N PRO A 236 1.76 0.80 5.89
CA PRO A 236 2.82 1.25 4.97
C PRO A 236 2.38 1.27 3.50
N LEU A 237 1.43 0.41 3.12
CA LEU A 237 0.91 0.26 1.76
C LEU A 237 -0.61 0.11 1.76
N SER A 238 -1.22 0.44 0.62
CA SER A 238 -2.64 0.24 0.39
C SER A 238 -3.01 -1.25 0.41
N LEU A 239 -4.19 -1.55 0.94
CA LEU A 239 -4.77 -2.89 1.02
C LEU A 239 -6.11 -2.92 0.27
N GLY A 240 -6.37 -4.00 -0.43
CA GLY A 240 -7.59 -4.16 -1.19
C GLY A 240 -7.74 -5.55 -1.77
N ILE A 241 -8.64 -5.68 -2.73
CA ILE A 241 -8.95 -6.95 -3.40
C ILE A 241 -8.86 -6.83 -4.92
N GLU A 242 -8.68 -7.98 -5.56
CA GLU A 242 -8.88 -8.09 -7.01
C GLU A 242 -10.37 -8.05 -7.34
N THR A 243 -10.73 -7.24 -8.33
CA THR A 243 -12.09 -7.13 -8.86
C THR A 243 -12.12 -7.48 -10.34
N LEU A 244 -13.31 -7.40 -10.95
CA LEU A 244 -13.54 -7.76 -12.35
C LEU A 244 -12.51 -7.15 -13.29
N GLY A 245 -11.91 -7.98 -14.15
CA GLY A 245 -10.86 -7.57 -15.09
C GLY A 245 -9.47 -7.53 -14.47
N GLY A 246 -9.25 -8.06 -13.26
CA GLY A 246 -7.95 -8.08 -12.59
C GLY A 246 -7.54 -6.73 -12.00
N VAL A 247 -8.50 -5.81 -11.81
CA VAL A 247 -8.25 -4.48 -11.23
C VAL A 247 -8.03 -4.60 -9.72
N PHE A 248 -7.06 -3.85 -9.19
CA PHE A 248 -6.86 -3.70 -7.77
C PHE A 248 -7.78 -2.61 -7.20
N THR A 249 -8.77 -3.00 -6.42
CA THR A 249 -9.68 -2.08 -5.74
C THR A 249 -9.21 -1.89 -4.30
N LYS A 250 -8.72 -0.69 -4.01
CA LYS A 250 -8.25 -0.30 -2.67
C LYS A 250 -9.43 -0.10 -1.72
N LEU A 251 -9.35 -0.66 -0.51
CA LEU A 251 -10.27 -0.43 0.59
C LEU A 251 -9.61 0.38 1.69
N ILE A 252 -8.31 0.19 1.91
CA ILE A 252 -7.52 0.95 2.87
C ILE A 252 -6.34 1.53 2.12
N ASP A 253 -6.19 2.85 2.14
CA ASP A 253 -5.07 3.55 1.51
C ASP A 253 -3.81 3.46 2.38
N LYS A 254 -2.63 3.59 1.76
CA LYS A 254 -1.36 3.73 2.48
C LYS A 254 -1.43 4.89 3.47
N ASN A 255 -0.67 4.81 4.53
CA ASN A 255 -0.63 5.79 5.63
C ASN A 255 -1.99 6.01 6.33
N THR A 256 -2.92 5.04 6.24
CA THR A 256 -4.13 5.06 7.06
C THR A 256 -3.79 4.66 8.49
N THR A 257 -4.19 5.48 9.44
CA THR A 257 -4.01 5.24 10.89
C THR A 257 -4.67 3.92 11.33
N ILE A 258 -3.98 3.14 12.14
CA ILE A 258 -4.45 1.89 12.73
C ILE A 258 -4.61 2.03 14.26
N PRO A 259 -5.58 1.31 14.90
CA PRO A 259 -6.47 0.32 14.29
C PRO A 259 -7.55 0.95 13.39
N THR A 260 -7.93 0.23 12.32
CA THR A 260 -8.95 0.71 11.38
C THR A 260 -9.80 -0.42 10.82
N LYS A 261 -11.04 -0.09 10.46
CA LYS A 261 -11.96 -1.02 9.80
C LYS A 261 -12.65 -0.33 8.64
N LYS A 262 -12.56 -0.92 7.45
CA LYS A 262 -13.22 -0.44 6.22
C LYS A 262 -13.96 -1.59 5.56
N SER A 263 -15.15 -1.32 5.03
CA SER A 263 -15.90 -2.31 4.25
C SER A 263 -16.48 -1.68 2.99
N GLN A 264 -16.65 -2.53 1.96
CA GLN A 264 -17.29 -2.16 0.71
C GLN A 264 -18.13 -3.33 0.20
N VAL A 265 -19.26 -3.01 -0.46
CA VAL A 265 -20.14 -4.02 -1.05
C VAL A 265 -19.75 -4.23 -2.51
N PHE A 266 -19.57 -5.48 -2.86
CA PHE A 266 -19.29 -5.98 -4.20
C PHE A 266 -20.41 -6.90 -4.66
N SER A 267 -20.35 -7.36 -5.90
CA SER A 267 -21.32 -8.30 -6.45
C SER A 267 -20.65 -9.37 -7.30
N THR A 268 -21.46 -10.34 -7.77
CA THR A 268 -21.00 -11.40 -8.69
C THR A 268 -20.73 -10.86 -10.09
N ALA A 269 -19.73 -11.43 -10.77
CA ALA A 269 -19.35 -11.09 -12.15
C ALA A 269 -20.19 -11.84 -13.19
N ASP A 270 -20.65 -13.05 -12.84
CA ASP A 270 -21.39 -13.95 -13.74
C ASP A 270 -22.79 -14.29 -13.21
N ASP A 271 -23.69 -14.64 -14.15
CA ASP A 271 -25.03 -15.13 -13.81
C ASP A 271 -24.95 -16.49 -13.09
N ASN A 272 -25.79 -16.66 -12.06
CA ASN A 272 -25.87 -17.89 -11.27
C ASN A 272 -24.56 -18.32 -10.60
N GLN A 273 -23.66 -17.38 -10.34
CA GLN A 273 -22.41 -17.62 -9.62
C GLN A 273 -22.72 -17.96 -8.15
N THR A 274 -22.32 -19.16 -7.71
CA THR A 274 -22.61 -19.68 -6.35
C THR A 274 -21.45 -19.53 -5.38
N ALA A 275 -20.30 -19.04 -5.85
CA ALA A 275 -19.10 -18.77 -5.05
C ALA A 275 -18.34 -17.59 -5.63
N VAL A 276 -17.61 -16.85 -4.76
CA VAL A 276 -16.66 -15.80 -5.15
C VAL A 276 -15.34 -16.04 -4.44
N THR A 277 -14.25 -15.94 -5.18
CA THR A 277 -12.89 -15.95 -4.63
C THR A 277 -12.48 -14.53 -4.29
N ILE A 278 -12.18 -14.28 -3.03
CA ILE A 278 -11.63 -13.01 -2.56
C ILE A 278 -10.12 -13.14 -2.56
N ARG A 279 -9.45 -12.42 -3.46
CA ARG A 279 -8.00 -12.33 -3.53
C ARG A 279 -7.54 -11.02 -2.90
N VAL A 280 -6.84 -11.13 -1.78
CA VAL A 280 -6.35 -9.99 -1.00
C VAL A 280 -4.98 -9.57 -1.51
N CYS A 281 -4.83 -8.30 -1.83
CA CYS A 281 -3.61 -7.72 -2.39
C CYS A 281 -3.14 -6.51 -1.57
N GLN A 282 -1.82 -6.26 -1.63
CA GLN A 282 -1.16 -5.10 -1.02
C GLN A 282 -0.24 -4.44 -2.03
N GLY A 283 -0.27 -3.12 -2.12
CA GLY A 283 0.60 -2.32 -2.98
C GLY A 283 -0.09 -1.10 -3.58
N GLU A 284 0.57 -0.46 -4.55
CA GLU A 284 0.13 0.80 -5.14
C GLU A 284 -0.20 0.71 -6.65
N ARG A 285 -0.02 -0.47 -7.26
CA ARG A 285 -0.31 -0.68 -8.68
C ARG A 285 -1.81 -0.83 -8.94
N GLU A 286 -2.27 -0.37 -10.11
CA GLU A 286 -3.69 -0.42 -10.48
C GLU A 286 -4.20 -1.84 -10.80
N MET A 287 -3.30 -2.74 -11.24
CA MET A 287 -3.67 -4.12 -11.54
C MET A 287 -3.27 -5.05 -10.39
N ALA A 288 -4.17 -5.95 -10.00
CA ALA A 288 -3.94 -6.86 -8.87
C ALA A 288 -2.72 -7.78 -9.07
N ALA A 289 -2.47 -8.22 -10.31
CA ALA A 289 -1.33 -9.08 -10.66
C ALA A 289 0.03 -8.39 -10.44
N ASP A 290 0.06 -7.05 -10.45
CA ASP A 290 1.26 -6.25 -10.27
C ASP A 290 1.49 -5.87 -8.79
N ASN A 291 0.63 -6.34 -7.88
CA ASN A 291 0.72 -6.13 -6.44
C ASN A 291 1.02 -7.43 -5.70
N LYS A 292 1.39 -7.35 -4.42
CA LYS A 292 1.61 -8.53 -3.59
C LYS A 292 0.29 -9.18 -3.21
N ILE A 293 0.12 -10.45 -3.55
CA ILE A 293 -1.00 -11.26 -3.08
C ILE A 293 -0.69 -11.72 -1.66
N LEU A 294 -1.53 -11.31 -0.71
CA LEU A 294 -1.40 -11.69 0.71
C LEU A 294 -2.11 -13.00 1.03
N GLY A 295 -3.12 -13.36 0.25
CA GLY A 295 -3.89 -14.59 0.39
C GLY A 295 -5.18 -14.56 -0.41
N ASN A 296 -5.85 -15.69 -0.45
CA ASN A 296 -7.16 -15.84 -1.07
C ASN A 296 -8.05 -16.78 -0.25
N PHE A 297 -9.36 -16.59 -0.36
CA PHE A 297 -10.36 -17.46 0.23
C PHE A 297 -11.66 -17.38 -0.56
N ASP A 298 -12.49 -18.45 -0.46
CA ASP A 298 -13.73 -18.55 -1.19
C ASP A 298 -14.94 -18.35 -0.28
N LEU A 299 -15.83 -17.44 -0.65
CA LEU A 299 -17.17 -17.36 -0.09
C LEU A 299 -18.10 -18.23 -0.95
N VAL A 300 -18.57 -19.34 -0.38
CA VAL A 300 -19.39 -20.33 -1.08
C VAL A 300 -20.85 -20.31 -0.62
N GLY A 301 -21.75 -20.83 -1.48
CA GLY A 301 -23.16 -20.99 -1.16
C GLY A 301 -23.96 -19.71 -1.27
N ILE A 302 -23.57 -18.86 -2.19
CA ILE A 302 -24.35 -17.71 -2.67
C ILE A 302 -25.53 -18.29 -3.49
N PRO A 303 -26.77 -17.86 -3.27
CA PRO A 303 -27.90 -18.31 -4.07
C PRO A 303 -27.73 -17.93 -5.55
N PRO A 304 -28.07 -18.82 -6.50
CA PRO A 304 -28.06 -18.46 -7.91
C PRO A 304 -28.93 -17.23 -8.18
N ALA A 305 -28.36 -16.21 -8.78
CA ALA A 305 -29.02 -14.97 -9.14
C ALA A 305 -28.32 -14.34 -10.37
N PRO A 306 -28.96 -13.41 -11.08
CA PRO A 306 -28.31 -12.64 -12.12
C PRO A 306 -27.08 -11.89 -11.55
N ARG A 307 -26.04 -11.73 -12.38
CA ARG A 307 -24.86 -10.96 -12.02
C ARG A 307 -25.24 -9.55 -11.53
N GLY A 308 -24.52 -9.02 -10.57
CA GLY A 308 -24.80 -7.72 -9.99
C GLY A 308 -25.89 -7.69 -8.91
N VAL A 309 -26.66 -8.78 -8.72
CA VAL A 309 -27.75 -8.85 -7.73
C VAL A 309 -27.25 -9.25 -6.34
N PRO A 310 -26.39 -10.29 -6.16
CA PRO A 310 -25.85 -10.62 -4.86
C PRO A 310 -25.04 -9.47 -4.26
N GLN A 311 -25.21 -9.23 -2.96
CA GLN A 311 -24.47 -8.20 -2.22
C GLN A 311 -23.47 -8.85 -1.28
N ILE A 312 -22.19 -8.73 -1.64
CA ILE A 312 -21.07 -9.33 -0.90
C ILE A 312 -20.30 -8.20 -0.24
N GLU A 313 -20.44 -8.08 1.07
CA GLU A 313 -19.68 -7.11 1.87
C GLU A 313 -18.31 -7.70 2.18
N VAL A 314 -17.26 -7.03 1.69
CA VAL A 314 -15.86 -7.34 2.04
C VAL A 314 -15.40 -6.31 3.05
N ALA A 315 -14.90 -6.76 4.20
CA ALA A 315 -14.40 -5.92 5.27
C ALA A 315 -12.95 -6.24 5.58
N PHE A 316 -12.15 -5.20 5.70
CA PHE A 316 -10.79 -5.21 6.24
C PHE A 316 -10.81 -4.68 7.65
N ASP A 317 -10.24 -5.42 8.58
CA ASP A 317 -10.13 -5.07 10.00
C ASP A 317 -8.67 -5.21 10.41
N ILE A 318 -8.02 -4.07 10.69
CA ILE A 318 -6.60 -4.00 11.09
C ILE A 318 -6.55 -3.62 12.55
N ASP A 319 -5.94 -4.47 13.36
CA ASP A 319 -5.77 -4.20 14.78
C ASP A 319 -4.59 -3.22 15.06
N ALA A 320 -4.42 -2.87 16.33
CA ALA A 320 -3.34 -1.98 16.76
C ALA A 320 -1.92 -2.57 16.59
N ASN A 321 -1.81 -3.85 16.27
CA ASN A 321 -0.55 -4.53 15.98
C ASN A 321 -0.27 -4.63 14.47
N GLY A 322 -1.14 -4.05 13.63
CA GLY A 322 -1.04 -4.15 12.18
C GLY A 322 -1.50 -5.50 11.61
N ILE A 323 -2.15 -6.34 12.42
CA ILE A 323 -2.65 -7.64 11.95
C ILE A 323 -3.93 -7.42 11.16
N VAL A 324 -3.94 -7.88 9.91
CA VAL A 324 -5.03 -7.71 8.96
C VAL A 324 -5.95 -8.94 8.97
N ASN A 325 -7.23 -8.73 9.27
CA ASN A 325 -8.28 -9.71 9.07
C ASN A 325 -9.16 -9.26 7.92
N VAL A 326 -9.46 -10.17 6.99
CA VAL A 326 -10.35 -9.88 5.86
C VAL A 326 -11.51 -10.84 5.92
N SER A 327 -12.73 -10.31 5.88
CA SER A 327 -13.96 -11.11 5.82
C SER A 327 -14.78 -10.76 4.57
N ALA A 328 -15.52 -11.75 4.10
CA ALA A 328 -16.51 -11.57 3.04
C ALA A 328 -17.84 -12.17 3.50
N LYS A 329 -18.92 -11.40 3.38
CA LYS A 329 -20.26 -11.78 3.84
C LYS A 329 -21.30 -11.54 2.75
N ASP A 330 -22.04 -12.58 2.42
CA ASP A 330 -23.24 -12.44 1.60
C ASP A 330 -24.38 -11.85 2.45
N LYS A 331 -24.82 -10.63 2.13
CA LYS A 331 -25.88 -9.92 2.87
C LYS A 331 -27.24 -10.58 2.74
N GLY A 332 -27.46 -11.36 1.68
CA GLY A 332 -28.72 -12.07 1.43
C GLY A 332 -28.89 -13.29 2.32
N THR A 333 -27.86 -14.12 2.46
CA THR A 333 -27.90 -15.37 3.25
C THR A 333 -27.29 -15.23 4.63
N GLY A 334 -26.48 -14.19 4.89
CA GLY A 334 -25.71 -14.03 6.09
C GLY A 334 -24.48 -14.94 6.18
N LYS A 335 -24.18 -15.73 5.14
CA LYS A 335 -22.97 -16.55 5.09
C LYS A 335 -21.74 -15.69 5.05
N GLU A 336 -20.73 -16.06 5.84
CA GLU A 336 -19.49 -15.31 6.00
C GLU A 336 -18.30 -16.26 5.97
N GLN A 337 -17.22 -15.81 5.36
CA GLN A 337 -15.89 -16.42 5.41
C GLN A 337 -14.86 -15.35 5.71
N GLN A 338 -13.77 -15.75 6.35
CA GLN A 338 -12.71 -14.82 6.71
C GLN A 338 -11.34 -15.47 6.58
N ILE A 339 -10.34 -14.64 6.34
CA ILE A 339 -8.93 -15.00 6.41
C ILE A 339 -8.22 -14.02 7.34
N LYS A 340 -7.41 -14.57 8.24
CA LYS A 340 -6.42 -13.79 8.97
C LYS A 340 -5.13 -13.82 8.16
N ILE A 341 -4.71 -12.66 7.68
CA ILE A 341 -3.44 -12.54 6.98
C ILE A 341 -2.33 -12.77 8.00
N GLN A 342 -1.70 -13.93 7.89
CA GLN A 342 -0.51 -14.22 8.67
C GLN A 342 0.69 -13.85 7.80
N ALA A 343 1.63 -13.11 8.36
CA ALA A 343 2.90 -12.77 7.72
C ALA A 343 3.80 -14.01 7.60
N SER A 344 3.36 -15.03 6.86
CA SER A 344 4.24 -16.07 6.38
C SER A 344 4.97 -15.53 5.13
N GLY A 345 6.08 -14.85 5.34
CA GLY A 345 6.80 -14.11 4.34
C GLY A 345 6.18 -12.74 4.08
N GLY A 346 6.17 -11.86 5.08
CA GLY A 346 5.87 -10.45 4.91
C GLY A 346 6.72 -9.89 3.76
N LEU A 347 6.19 -8.86 3.08
CA LEU A 347 7.02 -8.08 2.16
C LEU A 347 8.26 -7.62 2.93
N SER A 348 9.42 -7.91 2.40
CA SER A 348 10.60 -7.14 2.78
C SER A 348 10.33 -5.69 2.37
N GLU A 349 10.86 -4.73 3.08
CA GLU A 349 10.68 -3.31 2.74
C GLU A 349 11.21 -3.01 1.33
N ASP A 350 12.26 -3.71 0.82
CA ASP A 350 12.68 -3.65 -0.59
C ASP A 350 11.59 -4.03 -1.56
N GLU A 351 10.79 -5.03 -1.21
CA GLU A 351 9.63 -5.36 -2.01
C GLU A 351 8.61 -4.21 -1.94
N ILE A 352 8.46 -3.58 -0.77
CA ILE A 352 7.61 -2.38 -0.60
C ILE A 352 8.14 -1.22 -1.43
N ASP A 353 9.40 -0.86 -1.28
CA ASP A 353 10.07 0.22 -2.02
C ASP A 353 10.09 -0.03 -3.53
N LYS A 354 10.39 -1.27 -3.92
CA LYS A 354 10.32 -1.68 -5.32
C LYS A 354 8.90 -1.54 -5.87
N MET A 355 7.89 -1.96 -5.11
CA MET A 355 6.48 -1.83 -5.51
C MET A 355 6.05 -0.37 -5.62
N VAL A 356 6.47 0.51 -4.71
CA VAL A 356 6.18 1.94 -4.78
C VAL A 356 6.88 2.59 -5.98
N LYS A 357 8.19 2.34 -6.18
CA LYS A 357 8.94 2.84 -7.33
C LYS A 357 8.40 2.32 -8.66
N GLU A 358 8.03 1.05 -8.73
CA GLU A 358 7.39 0.45 -9.90
C GLU A 358 5.99 1.05 -10.14
N ALA A 359 5.22 1.34 -9.09
CA ALA A 359 3.94 2.01 -9.21
C ALA A 359 4.10 3.44 -9.80
N GLU A 360 5.02 4.24 -9.25
CA GLU A 360 5.32 5.57 -9.79
C GLU A 360 5.82 5.52 -11.25
N ALA A 361 6.76 4.62 -11.55
CA ALA A 361 7.33 4.48 -12.90
C ALA A 361 6.32 4.01 -13.94
N ASN A 362 5.33 3.22 -13.53
CA ASN A 362 4.32 2.64 -14.42
C ASN A 362 2.95 3.32 -14.34
N ALA A 363 2.79 4.39 -13.52
CA ALA A 363 1.51 5.03 -13.23
C ALA A 363 0.68 5.36 -14.49
N GLU A 364 1.30 5.95 -15.53
CA GLU A 364 0.60 6.25 -16.77
C GLU A 364 0.21 4.99 -17.57
N THR A 365 1.09 3.98 -17.57
CA THR A 365 0.83 2.71 -18.26
C THR A 365 -0.28 1.94 -17.57
N ASP A 366 -0.27 1.91 -16.25
CA ASP A 366 -1.27 1.23 -15.45
C ASP A 366 -2.63 1.93 -15.53
N LYS A 367 -2.64 3.28 -15.52
CA LYS A 367 -3.85 4.05 -15.75
C LYS A 367 -4.50 3.72 -17.10
N LYS A 368 -3.70 3.61 -18.17
CA LYS A 368 -4.19 3.19 -19.50
C LYS A 368 -4.72 1.76 -19.51
N LYS A 369 -4.03 0.83 -18.83
CA LYS A 369 -4.49 -0.56 -18.69
C LYS A 369 -5.83 -0.61 -17.96
N ARG A 370 -5.95 0.12 -16.84
CA ARG A 370 -7.18 0.22 -16.08
C ARG A 370 -8.32 0.79 -16.93
N GLU A 371 -8.09 1.92 -17.64
CA GLU A 371 -9.09 2.50 -18.53
C GLU A 371 -9.55 1.50 -19.60
N ALA A 372 -8.63 0.71 -20.17
CA ALA A 372 -8.96 -0.33 -21.13
C ALA A 372 -9.87 -1.42 -20.52
N VAL A 373 -9.56 -1.85 -19.29
CA VAL A 373 -10.36 -2.85 -18.57
C VAL A 373 -11.74 -2.29 -18.23
N ASP A 374 -11.82 -1.07 -17.71
CA ASP A 374 -13.09 -0.42 -17.35
C ASP A 374 -14.00 -0.28 -18.57
N VAL A 375 -13.47 0.14 -19.73
CA VAL A 375 -14.21 0.26 -20.98
C VAL A 375 -14.69 -1.13 -21.48
N LYS A 376 -13.86 -2.18 -21.38
CA LYS A 376 -14.26 -3.55 -21.72
C LYS A 376 -15.37 -4.07 -20.80
N ASN A 377 -15.25 -3.83 -19.49
CA ASN A 377 -16.28 -4.20 -18.50
C ASN A 377 -17.62 -3.48 -18.75
N GLN A 378 -17.58 -2.20 -19.14
CA GLN A 378 -18.77 -1.45 -19.55
C GLN A 378 -19.40 -2.04 -20.82
N ALA A 379 -18.58 -2.41 -21.81
CA ALA A 379 -19.05 -3.05 -23.04
C ALA A 379 -19.75 -4.38 -22.75
N ASP A 380 -19.17 -5.24 -21.92
CA ASP A 380 -19.78 -6.52 -21.54
C ASP A 380 -21.09 -6.33 -20.78
N THR A 381 -21.15 -5.36 -19.89
CA THR A 381 -22.37 -5.02 -19.14
C THR A 381 -23.49 -4.53 -20.07
N MET A 382 -23.13 -3.67 -21.02
CA MET A 382 -24.09 -3.12 -21.99
C MET A 382 -24.59 -4.19 -22.95
N ILE A 383 -23.68 -5.05 -23.46
CA ILE A 383 -24.04 -6.20 -24.32
C ILE A 383 -25.02 -7.11 -23.59
N HIS A 384 -24.70 -7.52 -22.36
CA HIS A 384 -25.56 -8.39 -21.57
C HIS A 384 -26.95 -7.81 -21.33
N SER A 385 -27.01 -6.52 -20.98
CA SER A 385 -28.27 -5.81 -20.77
C SER A 385 -29.09 -5.71 -22.05
N ALA A 386 -28.44 -5.38 -23.19
CA ALA A 386 -29.11 -5.29 -24.49
C ALA A 386 -29.63 -6.64 -24.97
N GLU A 387 -28.86 -7.72 -24.82
CA GLU A 387 -29.30 -9.09 -25.15
C GLU A 387 -30.49 -9.53 -24.31
N LYS A 388 -30.45 -9.27 -23.01
CA LYS A 388 -31.56 -9.59 -22.10
C LYS A 388 -32.83 -8.83 -22.50
N ASN A 389 -32.71 -7.51 -22.68
CA ASN A 389 -33.84 -6.67 -23.06
C ASN A 389 -34.41 -7.07 -24.44
N LEU A 390 -33.55 -7.40 -25.40
CA LEU A 390 -33.94 -7.85 -26.72
C LEU A 390 -34.68 -9.21 -26.69
N LYS A 391 -34.28 -10.10 -25.77
CA LYS A 391 -34.94 -11.39 -25.57
C LYS A 391 -36.34 -11.24 -24.92
N GLU A 392 -36.48 -10.30 -23.97
CA GLU A 392 -37.72 -10.08 -23.24
C GLU A 392 -38.74 -9.20 -24.01
N PHE A 393 -38.23 -8.23 -24.78
CA PHE A 393 -39.05 -7.18 -25.39
C PHE A 393 -38.84 -6.99 -26.89
N GLY A 394 -37.97 -7.81 -27.52
CA GLY A 394 -37.66 -7.68 -28.95
C GLY A 394 -38.81 -7.81 -29.91
N ASP A 395 -39.90 -8.47 -29.50
CA ASP A 395 -41.15 -8.58 -30.30
C ASP A 395 -42.00 -7.29 -30.25
N LYS A 396 -41.66 -6.32 -29.39
CA LYS A 396 -42.36 -5.04 -29.23
C LYS A 396 -41.71 -3.89 -30.02
N VAL A 397 -40.57 -4.13 -30.69
CA VAL A 397 -39.90 -3.19 -31.59
C VAL A 397 -39.98 -3.62 -33.05
N SER A 398 -39.78 -2.69 -33.97
CA SER A 398 -39.77 -3.03 -35.39
C SER A 398 -38.60 -3.96 -35.77
N GLU A 399 -38.76 -4.78 -36.79
CA GLU A 399 -37.72 -5.67 -37.31
C GLU A 399 -36.43 -4.92 -37.68
N GLN A 400 -36.54 -3.67 -38.16
CA GLN A 400 -35.39 -2.81 -38.47
C GLN A 400 -34.63 -2.39 -37.23
N GLU A 401 -35.33 -2.04 -36.15
CA GLU A 401 -34.71 -1.63 -34.87
C GLU A 401 -34.08 -2.84 -34.18
N ARG A 402 -34.74 -3.98 -34.19
CA ARG A 402 -34.20 -5.24 -33.67
C ARG A 402 -32.88 -5.61 -34.36
N ASN A 403 -32.89 -5.61 -35.71
CA ASN A 403 -31.69 -5.90 -36.50
C ASN A 403 -30.56 -4.90 -36.25
N ALA A 404 -30.88 -3.62 -36.02
CA ALA A 404 -29.88 -2.61 -35.68
C ALA A 404 -29.20 -2.91 -34.33
N ILE A 405 -29.99 -3.24 -33.29
CA ILE A 405 -29.48 -3.59 -31.97
C ILE A 405 -28.62 -4.87 -32.04
N GLU A 406 -29.08 -5.92 -32.76
CA GLU A 406 -28.32 -7.15 -32.94
C GLU A 406 -26.98 -6.91 -33.66
N ASN A 407 -26.94 -6.05 -34.65
CA ASN A 407 -25.72 -5.67 -35.34
C ASN A 407 -24.77 -4.88 -34.43
N ASP A 408 -25.28 -3.93 -33.64
CA ASP A 408 -24.48 -3.15 -32.71
C ASP A 408 -23.91 -4.03 -31.60
N ILE A 409 -24.71 -4.98 -31.06
CA ILE A 409 -24.23 -6.01 -30.12
C ILE A 409 -23.07 -6.79 -30.73
N LYS A 410 -23.24 -7.28 -31.97
CA LYS A 410 -22.21 -8.05 -32.66
C LYS A 410 -20.94 -7.22 -32.87
N SER A 411 -21.08 -6.00 -33.35
CA SER A 411 -19.96 -5.09 -33.59
C SER A 411 -19.20 -4.75 -32.30
N LEU A 412 -19.92 -4.50 -31.20
CA LEU A 412 -19.32 -4.23 -29.91
C LEU A 412 -18.62 -5.46 -29.32
N LYS A 413 -19.18 -6.68 -29.50
CA LYS A 413 -18.51 -7.94 -29.12
C LYS A 413 -17.22 -8.17 -29.88
N GLU A 414 -17.21 -7.89 -31.19
CA GLU A 414 -15.99 -7.99 -32.00
C GLU A 414 -14.95 -6.95 -31.57
N ALA A 415 -15.38 -5.71 -31.30
CA ALA A 415 -14.50 -4.64 -30.82
C ALA A 415 -13.90 -4.97 -29.44
N SER A 416 -14.68 -5.52 -28.49
CA SER A 416 -14.23 -5.84 -27.14
C SER A 416 -13.18 -6.98 -27.08
N GLN A 417 -13.06 -7.78 -28.15
CA GLN A 417 -11.99 -8.76 -28.29
C GLN A 417 -10.64 -8.14 -28.70
N THR A 418 -10.64 -6.85 -29.07
CA THR A 418 -9.43 -6.12 -29.44
C THR A 418 -8.97 -5.25 -28.27
N ASP A 419 -7.74 -4.66 -28.39
CA ASP A 419 -7.21 -3.67 -27.45
C ASP A 419 -7.45 -2.21 -27.91
N ASP A 420 -8.31 -2.03 -28.93
CA ASP A 420 -8.64 -0.71 -29.48
C ASP A 420 -9.76 -0.04 -28.66
N ILE A 421 -9.38 0.70 -27.63
CA ILE A 421 -10.28 1.39 -26.70
C ILE A 421 -11.22 2.37 -27.43
N GLU A 422 -10.73 3.07 -28.46
CA GLU A 422 -11.53 4.04 -29.21
C GLU A 422 -12.64 3.35 -30.01
N ASN A 423 -12.35 2.17 -30.56
CA ASN A 423 -13.34 1.36 -31.28
C ASN A 423 -14.41 0.79 -30.35
N ILE A 424 -14.00 0.36 -29.15
CA ILE A 424 -14.94 -0.12 -28.12
C ILE A 424 -15.85 1.03 -27.65
N LYS A 425 -15.32 2.24 -27.39
CA LYS A 425 -16.11 3.42 -27.01
C LYS A 425 -17.15 3.79 -28.08
N LYS A 426 -16.76 3.76 -29.35
CA LYS A 426 -17.70 3.99 -30.47
C LYS A 426 -18.80 2.92 -30.53
N GLY A 427 -18.45 1.67 -30.32
CA GLY A 427 -19.43 0.58 -30.25
C GLY A 427 -20.39 0.74 -29.09
N LEU A 428 -19.91 1.18 -27.92
CA LEU A 428 -20.73 1.50 -26.73
C LEU A 428 -21.74 2.61 -27.03
N GLU A 429 -21.31 3.71 -27.67
CA GLU A 429 -22.19 4.81 -28.06
C GLU A 429 -23.27 4.35 -29.05
N ALA A 430 -22.90 3.56 -30.07
CA ALA A 430 -23.84 3.03 -31.04
C ALA A 430 -24.91 2.13 -30.38
N LEU A 431 -24.48 1.16 -29.54
CA LEU A 431 -25.38 0.28 -28.82
C LEU A 431 -26.26 1.04 -27.82
N THR A 432 -25.75 2.08 -27.19
CA THR A 432 -26.53 2.94 -26.29
C THR A 432 -27.66 3.64 -27.07
N GLN A 433 -27.36 4.21 -28.23
CA GLN A 433 -28.35 4.89 -29.07
C GLN A 433 -29.42 3.94 -29.61
N SER A 434 -29.03 2.77 -30.09
CA SER A 434 -30.01 1.78 -30.58
C SER A 434 -30.84 1.19 -29.44
N SER A 435 -30.29 1.01 -28.25
CA SER A 435 -31.01 0.52 -27.07
C SER A 435 -32.00 1.53 -26.47
N MET A 436 -31.78 2.84 -26.64
CA MET A 436 -32.74 3.86 -26.22
C MET A 436 -34.13 3.67 -26.86
N LYS A 437 -34.18 3.29 -28.14
CA LYS A 437 -35.45 3.00 -28.86
C LYS A 437 -36.15 1.80 -28.27
N LEU A 438 -35.42 0.78 -27.84
CA LEU A 438 -36.01 -0.37 -27.14
C LEU A 438 -36.62 0.07 -25.81
N GLY A 439 -35.93 0.95 -25.05
CA GLY A 439 -36.46 1.54 -23.81
C GLY A 439 -37.75 2.34 -24.01
N GLU A 440 -37.84 3.14 -25.08
CA GLU A 440 -39.11 3.83 -25.43
C GLU A 440 -40.24 2.87 -25.76
N ALA A 441 -39.96 1.79 -26.49
CA ALA A 441 -40.93 0.77 -26.82
C ALA A 441 -41.41 -0.01 -25.59
N MET A 442 -40.49 -0.30 -24.66
CA MET A 442 -40.83 -0.93 -23.35
C MET A 442 -41.75 -0.02 -22.52
N TYR A 443 -41.45 1.26 -22.43
CA TYR A 443 -42.26 2.21 -21.69
C TYR A 443 -43.69 2.35 -22.27
N LYS A 444 -43.81 2.43 -23.61
CA LYS A 444 -45.10 2.45 -24.30
C LYS A 444 -45.90 1.16 -24.07
N ALA A 445 -45.24 -0.01 -24.09
CA ALA A 445 -45.89 -1.29 -23.85
C ALA A 445 -46.40 -1.40 -22.41
N GLN A 446 -45.65 -0.94 -21.42
CA GLN A 446 -46.04 -0.94 -20.02
C GLN A 446 -47.22 0.01 -19.74
N GLN A 447 -47.27 1.17 -20.42
CA GLN A 447 -48.42 2.07 -20.35
C GLN A 447 -49.68 1.46 -20.99
N GLN A 448 -49.54 0.68 -22.06
CA GLN A 448 -50.69 0.01 -22.68
C GLN A 448 -51.24 -1.15 -21.82
N GLU A 449 -50.38 -1.91 -21.14
CA GLU A 449 -50.79 -2.95 -20.20
C GLU A 449 -51.49 -2.36 -18.96
N SER A 450 -51.00 -1.25 -18.44
CA SER A 450 -51.65 -0.55 -17.32
C SER A 450 -52.96 0.13 -17.72
N ALA A 451 -53.12 0.53 -18.98
CA ALA A 451 -54.38 1.06 -19.52
C ALA A 451 -55.43 -0.03 -19.85
N GLN A 452 -55.02 -1.26 -20.13
CA GLN A 452 -55.92 -2.39 -20.37
C GLN A 452 -56.40 -3.09 -19.09
N SER A 453 -55.73 -2.88 -17.96
CA SER A 453 -56.16 -3.41 -16.65
C SER A 453 -57.18 -2.51 -15.94
N ALA A 454 -57.50 -1.33 -16.48
CA ALA A 454 -58.57 -0.45 -16.03
C ALA A 454 -59.80 -0.66 -16.89
N GLY A 455 -60.51 -1.77 -16.68
CA GLY A 455 -61.85 -1.99 -17.21
C GLY A 455 -62.87 -1.09 -16.47
N PRO A 456 -64.00 -0.71 -17.14
CA PRO A 456 -64.94 0.24 -16.54
C PRO A 456 -65.79 -0.47 -15.47
N ASP A 457 -65.65 -0.03 -14.22
CA ASP A 457 -66.68 -0.30 -13.21
C ASP A 457 -67.38 1.02 -12.88
N ASP A 458 -68.66 0.98 -13.21
CA ASP A 458 -69.62 2.04 -13.05
C ASP A 458 -70.22 1.91 -11.64
N SER A 459 -69.95 2.86 -10.76
CA SER A 459 -70.94 3.27 -9.74
C SER A 459 -70.49 4.49 -8.99
N GLN A 460 -71.34 5.50 -9.11
CA GLN A 460 -71.42 6.72 -8.30
C GLN A 460 -71.37 6.43 -6.81
N ASN A 461 -70.61 7.17 -6.04
CA ASN A 461 -71.15 7.99 -4.96
C ASN A 461 -70.13 8.91 -4.27
N ASP A 462 -70.65 10.07 -3.92
CA ASP A 462 -70.13 11.20 -3.16
C ASP A 462 -69.18 10.95 -1.97
N GLY A 463 -68.30 11.92 -1.75
CA GLY A 463 -67.96 12.34 -0.37
C GLY A 463 -66.45 12.41 -0.03
N ASP A 464 -65.93 13.59 -0.27
CA ASP A 464 -65.03 14.38 0.65
C ASP A 464 -63.67 13.81 1.14
N THR A 465 -62.66 14.63 0.81
CA THR A 465 -61.42 14.96 1.52
C THR A 465 -60.33 13.87 1.78
N ASN A 466 -59.25 13.94 1.19
CA ASN A 466 -58.00 14.53 1.67
C ASN A 466 -56.75 13.97 0.95
N ASP A 467 -56.05 14.89 0.46
CA ASP A 467 -54.75 14.89 -0.20
C ASP A 467 -53.67 14.02 0.47
N LYS A 468 -53.05 13.12 -0.27
CA LYS A 468 -51.63 12.77 -0.13
C LYS A 468 -51.08 12.26 -1.45
N LYS A 469 -50.55 13.16 -2.25
CA LYS A 469 -49.66 12.86 -3.37
C LYS A 469 -48.33 12.33 -2.83
N GLU A 470 -48.03 11.09 -3.07
CA GLU A 470 -46.65 10.60 -3.00
C GLU A 470 -45.88 11.13 -4.21
N LYS A 471 -44.95 12.02 -3.93
CA LYS A 471 -43.96 12.47 -4.91
C LYS A 471 -42.89 11.38 -5.08
N VAL A 472 -42.78 10.86 -6.29
CA VAL A 472 -41.56 10.19 -6.78
C VAL A 472 -40.51 11.29 -6.87
N VAL A 473 -39.43 11.14 -6.12
CA VAL A 473 -38.28 12.05 -6.15
C VAL A 473 -37.26 11.41 -7.07
N ASP A 474 -37.01 12.04 -8.22
CA ASP A 474 -35.83 11.80 -9.03
C ASP A 474 -34.60 12.20 -8.23
N ALA A 475 -33.65 11.31 -8.12
CA ALA A 475 -32.37 11.59 -7.48
C ALA A 475 -31.46 12.34 -8.48
N GLU A 476 -31.45 13.65 -8.40
CA GLU A 476 -30.39 14.48 -8.98
C GLU A 476 -29.16 14.42 -8.08
N PHE A 477 -28.02 14.07 -8.66
CA PHE A 477 -26.71 14.19 -8.01
C PHE A 477 -26.28 15.66 -8.05
N GLU A 478 -26.22 16.31 -6.92
CA GLU A 478 -25.58 17.60 -6.74
C GLU A 478 -24.15 17.41 -6.24
N GLU A 479 -23.19 17.90 -7.02
CA GLU A 479 -21.77 18.02 -6.67
C GLU A 479 -21.62 19.09 -5.58
N VAL A 480 -21.27 18.69 -4.36
CA VAL A 480 -20.97 19.64 -3.27
C VAL A 480 -19.58 20.19 -3.49
N LYS A 481 -19.48 21.42 -3.94
CA LYS A 481 -18.25 22.23 -3.85
C LYS A 481 -18.09 22.73 -2.42
N GLU A 482 -17.00 22.31 -1.77
CA GLU A 482 -16.56 22.93 -0.50
C GLU A 482 -16.18 24.39 -0.74
N ASP A 483 -16.94 25.27 -0.15
CA ASP A 483 -16.60 26.69 -0.02
C ASP A 483 -15.80 26.92 1.27
N SER A 484 -14.57 27.32 1.07
CA SER A 484 -13.71 27.91 2.09
C SER A 484 -14.30 29.19 2.64
N LYS A 485 -14.58 29.27 3.96
CA LYS A 485 -14.55 30.55 4.70
C LYS A 485 -14.35 30.34 6.21
N GLN A 486 -13.20 30.82 6.64
CA GLN A 486 -12.86 31.58 7.86
C GLN A 486 -13.93 31.75 8.95
N ALA A 487 -13.64 31.31 10.14
CA ALA A 487 -13.54 32.12 11.36
C ALA A 487 -12.80 31.33 12.44
#